data_15b43831e459d6791e4b8432ae887550
#
_entry.id   15b43831e459d6791e4b8432ae887550
#
_cell.length_a   1.000
_cell.length_b   1.000
_cell.length_c   1.000
_cell.angle_alpha   90.00
_cell.angle_beta   90.00
_cell.angle_gamma   90.00
#
_symmetry.space_group_name_H-M   'P 1'
#
loop_
_entity.id
_entity.type
_entity.pdbx_description
1 polymer ?
#
loop_
_entity_poly.entity_id
_entity_poly.type
_entity_poly.pdbx_seq_one_letter_code
_entity_poly.pdbx_strand_id
1 'polypeptide(L)'
;MKLYQLAALCASAYKVKDETEYQFCKRMSKHSMLAGHRLVCISEEGVEGFVAVNPQTKHATVVLRGTEELSDFIADIRAWRVRNPNGKGTVHAGVLLYLRPAWRTLVDIFADEGVVSIEFAGHSLGAMLSMLAAEWVLNSMTYLTLIEVTTFGSPPVGNFAFCESLRAGSRVKITHVVNSMDRVPRLVTPRLMLFKLCGTVIYIDRNKTITENPSWWFKLKDWVLWCWENKSLSTGLSFHNKEKYASILEELQI
;
A
#
# COMPACT_ATOMS: atom_id res chain seq x y z
N MET A 1 -3.91 9.98 9.35
CA MET A 1 -2.67 9.94 10.21
C MET A 1 -1.50 10.62 9.50
N LYS A 2 -0.35 10.90 10.19
CA LYS A 2 0.90 11.29 9.52
C LYS A 2 1.50 10.11 8.76
N LEU A 3 2.32 10.36 7.74
CA LEU A 3 2.91 9.30 6.91
C LEU A 3 3.80 8.34 7.73
N TYR A 4 4.61 8.85 8.66
CA TYR A 4 5.44 7.99 9.51
C TYR A 4 4.61 7.06 10.40
N GLN A 5 3.45 7.51 10.88
CA GLN A 5 2.55 6.69 11.70
C GLN A 5 1.96 5.54 10.87
N LEU A 6 1.51 5.83 9.66
CA LEU A 6 1.01 4.80 8.75
C LEU A 6 2.11 3.81 8.35
N ALA A 7 3.32 4.30 8.09
CA ALA A 7 4.46 3.43 7.78
C ALA A 7 4.81 2.50 8.97
N ALA A 8 4.77 3.03 10.20
CA ALA A 8 4.99 2.23 11.41
C ALA A 8 3.88 1.17 11.60
N LEU A 9 2.61 1.51 11.33
CA LEU A 9 1.52 0.55 11.36
C LEU A 9 1.70 -0.53 10.28
N CYS A 10 2.10 -0.16 9.07
CA CYS A 10 2.40 -1.12 8.01
C CYS A 10 3.56 -2.06 8.39
N ALA A 11 4.61 -1.55 9.02
CA ALA A 11 5.71 -2.37 9.53
C ALA A 11 5.24 -3.32 10.65
N SER A 12 4.41 -2.81 11.56
CA SER A 12 3.86 -3.58 12.69
C SER A 12 2.84 -4.63 12.27
N ALA A 13 2.24 -4.51 11.08
CA ALA A 13 1.29 -5.49 10.56
C ALA A 13 1.94 -6.82 10.17
N TYR A 14 3.27 -6.87 10.07
CA TYR A 14 3.97 -8.14 9.84
C TYR A 14 4.03 -8.95 11.14
N LYS A 15 3.68 -10.23 11.05
CA LYS A 15 3.72 -11.15 12.19
C LYS A 15 5.15 -11.36 12.66
N VAL A 16 5.31 -11.52 13.96
CA VAL A 16 6.55 -12.04 14.51
C VAL A 16 6.59 -13.55 14.22
N LYS A 17 7.79 -14.11 14.07
CA LYS A 17 7.95 -15.54 13.81
C LYS A 17 7.12 -16.36 14.82
N ASP A 18 6.36 -17.33 14.32
CA ASP A 18 5.47 -18.21 15.09
C ASP A 18 4.30 -17.50 15.82
N GLU A 19 4.00 -16.23 15.48
CA GLU A 19 2.88 -15.49 16.06
C GLU A 19 1.55 -16.01 15.52
N THR A 20 0.66 -16.43 16.41
CA THR A 20 -0.72 -16.80 16.05
C THR A 20 -1.55 -15.54 15.72
N GLU A 21 -2.67 -15.70 15.03
CA GLU A 21 -3.60 -14.62 14.74
C GLU A 21 -4.09 -13.91 16.02
N TYR A 22 -4.42 -14.68 17.05
CA TYR A 22 -4.81 -14.12 18.36
C TYR A 22 -3.71 -13.26 18.98
N GLN A 23 -2.46 -13.71 18.93
CA GLN A 23 -1.31 -12.98 19.46
C GLN A 23 -1.08 -11.69 18.65
N PHE A 24 -1.18 -11.76 17.32
CA PHE A 24 -1.12 -10.63 16.43
C PHE A 24 -2.18 -9.57 16.78
N CYS A 25 -3.45 -9.97 16.87
CA CYS A 25 -4.54 -9.07 17.23
C CYS A 25 -4.33 -8.45 18.61
N LYS A 26 -3.89 -9.24 19.59
CA LYS A 26 -3.58 -8.76 20.94
C LYS A 26 -2.40 -7.78 20.96
N ARG A 27 -1.40 -7.98 20.11
CA ARG A 27 -0.28 -7.05 19.95
C ARG A 27 -0.74 -5.74 19.31
N MET A 28 -1.49 -5.82 18.21
CA MET A 28 -2.00 -4.65 17.51
C MET A 28 -2.98 -3.84 18.37
N SER A 29 -3.84 -4.48 19.17
CA SER A 29 -4.77 -3.77 20.07
C SER A 29 -4.08 -2.94 21.17
N LYS A 30 -2.83 -3.26 21.47
CA LYS A 30 -2.01 -2.50 22.43
C LYS A 30 -1.16 -1.41 21.76
N HIS A 31 -1.22 -1.31 20.44
CA HIS A 31 -0.44 -0.30 19.71
C HIS A 31 -0.95 1.10 20.04
N SER A 32 -0.08 2.00 20.51
CA SER A 32 -0.45 3.32 21.01
C SER A 32 -1.24 4.16 20.01
N MET A 33 -0.94 4.04 18.71
CA MET A 33 -1.65 4.76 17.64
C MET A 33 -3.08 4.23 17.39
N LEU A 34 -3.43 3.06 17.91
CA LEU A 34 -4.73 2.44 17.79
C LEU A 34 -5.52 2.49 19.10
N ALA A 35 -5.03 3.22 20.10
CA ALA A 35 -5.73 3.38 21.37
C ALA A 35 -7.14 3.94 21.15
N GLY A 36 -8.14 3.30 21.75
CA GLY A 36 -9.55 3.69 21.61
C GLY A 36 -10.22 3.26 20.30
N HIS A 37 -9.52 2.59 19.40
CA HIS A 37 -10.11 2.02 18.20
C HIS A 37 -10.62 0.60 18.45
N ARG A 38 -11.70 0.25 17.78
CA ARG A 38 -12.13 -1.15 17.67
C ARG A 38 -11.28 -1.82 16.58
N LEU A 39 -10.61 -2.90 16.93
CA LEU A 39 -9.71 -3.61 16.03
C LEU A 39 -10.34 -4.93 15.58
N VAL A 40 -10.32 -5.18 14.27
CA VAL A 40 -10.67 -6.46 13.65
C VAL A 40 -9.49 -6.90 12.79
N CYS A 41 -8.97 -8.09 13.05
CA CYS A 41 -7.89 -8.65 12.24
C CYS A 41 -8.44 -9.35 11.01
N ILE A 42 -7.65 -9.32 9.94
CA ILE A 42 -7.94 -10.01 8.70
C ILE A 42 -6.90 -11.11 8.55
N SER A 43 -7.38 -12.34 8.34
CA SER A 43 -6.55 -13.51 8.06
C SER A 43 -7.29 -14.40 7.08
N GLU A 44 -7.20 -14.04 5.82
CA GLU A 44 -7.81 -14.75 4.70
C GLU A 44 -6.70 -15.28 3.78
N GLU A 45 -7.00 -16.25 2.93
CA GLU A 45 -6.03 -16.83 2.02
C GLU A 45 -5.25 -15.76 1.24
N GLY A 46 -3.98 -15.57 1.59
CA GLY A 46 -3.06 -14.62 0.94
C GLY A 46 -3.19 -13.16 1.38
N VAL A 47 -4.13 -12.81 2.25
CA VAL A 47 -4.28 -11.46 2.80
C VAL A 47 -4.29 -11.50 4.33
N GLU A 48 -3.35 -10.79 4.91
CA GLU A 48 -3.31 -10.54 6.34
C GLU A 48 -3.27 -9.04 6.61
N GLY A 49 -3.78 -8.64 7.77
CA GLY A 49 -3.81 -7.24 8.16
C GLY A 49 -4.82 -6.96 9.26
N PHE A 50 -5.28 -5.73 9.33
CA PHE A 50 -6.31 -5.34 10.30
C PHE A 50 -7.13 -4.15 9.82
N VAL A 51 -8.32 -4.02 10.38
CA VAL A 51 -9.18 -2.84 10.32
C VAL A 51 -9.27 -2.26 11.73
N ALA A 52 -8.91 -0.99 11.88
CA ALA A 52 -9.07 -0.24 13.13
C ALA A 52 -10.12 0.85 12.92
N VAL A 53 -11.24 0.74 13.60
CA VAL A 53 -12.36 1.69 13.47
C VAL A 53 -12.42 2.60 14.68
N ASN A 54 -12.38 3.89 14.43
CA ASN A 54 -12.67 4.88 15.47
C ASN A 54 -14.18 4.88 15.75
N PRO A 55 -14.61 4.56 16.99
CA PRO A 55 -16.03 4.40 17.29
C PRO A 55 -16.83 5.70 17.24
N GLN A 56 -16.17 6.86 17.43
CA GLN A 56 -16.81 8.17 17.43
C GLN A 56 -16.95 8.73 16.01
N THR A 57 -15.87 8.68 15.23
CA THR A 57 -15.85 9.28 13.88
C THR A 57 -16.28 8.31 12.78
N LYS A 58 -16.38 7.02 13.09
CA LYS A 58 -16.65 5.96 12.11
C LYS A 58 -15.63 5.92 10.96
N HIS A 59 -14.44 6.44 11.22
CA HIS A 59 -13.30 6.34 10.30
C HIS A 59 -12.57 5.01 10.50
N ALA A 60 -12.34 4.27 9.42
CA ALA A 60 -11.60 3.03 9.43
C ALA A 60 -10.19 3.23 8.87
N THR A 61 -9.18 2.80 9.60
CA THR A 61 -7.82 2.59 9.08
C THR A 61 -7.64 1.12 8.76
N VAL A 62 -7.40 0.82 7.50
CA VAL A 62 -7.19 -0.54 6.98
C VAL A 62 -5.74 -0.70 6.61
N VAL A 63 -5.03 -1.60 7.28
CA VAL A 63 -3.64 -1.93 6.96
C VAL A 63 -3.56 -3.33 6.40
N LEU A 64 -3.16 -3.45 5.14
CA LEU A 64 -2.96 -4.72 4.47
C LEU A 64 -1.47 -5.04 4.40
N ARG A 65 -1.12 -6.25 4.83
CA ARG A 65 0.24 -6.73 4.88
C ARG A 65 0.72 -7.14 3.48
N GLY A 66 2.01 -6.91 3.20
CA GLY A 66 2.71 -7.51 2.07
C GLY A 66 3.21 -8.92 2.38
N THR A 67 3.84 -9.56 1.40
CA THR A 67 4.51 -10.85 1.58
C THR A 67 5.91 -10.66 2.21
N GLU A 68 6.35 -11.65 2.96
CA GLU A 68 7.74 -11.74 3.45
C GLU A 68 8.67 -12.31 2.38
N GLU A 69 8.15 -13.16 1.50
CA GLU A 69 8.88 -13.78 0.38
C GLU A 69 8.85 -12.86 -0.85
N LEU A 70 9.60 -11.76 -0.75
CA LEU A 70 9.65 -10.73 -1.78
C LEU A 70 10.18 -11.25 -3.12
N SER A 71 11.12 -12.21 -3.11
CA SER A 71 11.67 -12.83 -4.32
C SER A 71 10.62 -13.56 -5.14
N ASP A 72 9.77 -14.31 -4.47
CA ASP A 72 8.71 -15.10 -5.10
C ASP A 72 7.60 -14.18 -5.59
N PHE A 73 7.22 -13.17 -4.78
CA PHE A 73 6.30 -12.13 -5.21
C PHE A 73 6.80 -11.36 -6.45
N ILE A 74 8.10 -11.04 -6.54
CA ILE A 74 8.69 -10.39 -7.72
C ILE A 74 8.68 -11.32 -8.93
N ALA A 75 8.88 -12.63 -8.73
CA ALA A 75 8.75 -13.60 -9.80
C ALA A 75 7.30 -13.68 -10.29
N ASP A 76 6.34 -13.68 -9.39
CA ASP A 76 4.90 -13.72 -9.68
C ASP A 76 4.36 -12.39 -10.24
N ILE A 77 4.97 -11.25 -9.92
CA ILE A 77 4.63 -9.93 -10.50
C ILE A 77 4.82 -9.90 -12.02
N ARG A 78 5.60 -10.82 -12.59
CA ARG A 78 5.69 -11.04 -14.04
C ARG A 78 4.43 -11.65 -14.64
N ALA A 79 3.47 -12.03 -13.79
CA ALA A 79 2.23 -12.67 -14.16
C ALA A 79 1.24 -11.68 -14.84
N TRP A 80 0.21 -12.24 -15.32
CA TRP A 80 -0.77 -11.75 -16.26
C TRP A 80 -1.57 -10.55 -15.73
N ARG A 81 -1.91 -9.64 -16.65
CA ARG A 81 -2.95 -8.66 -16.43
C ARG A 81 -4.31 -9.28 -16.75
N VAL A 82 -5.30 -8.99 -15.92
CA VAL A 82 -6.67 -9.45 -16.09
C VAL A 82 -7.62 -8.26 -16.03
N ARG A 83 -8.81 -8.42 -16.58
CA ARG A 83 -9.87 -7.42 -16.45
C ARG A 83 -10.24 -7.26 -14.97
N ASN A 84 -10.38 -6.03 -14.52
CA ASN A 84 -10.85 -5.75 -13.17
C ASN A 84 -12.37 -6.07 -13.08
N PRO A 85 -12.80 -7.05 -12.26
CA PRO A 85 -14.21 -7.47 -12.24
C PRO A 85 -15.14 -6.46 -11.57
N ASN A 86 -14.63 -5.72 -10.58
CA ASN A 86 -15.41 -4.79 -9.77
C ASN A 86 -15.09 -3.31 -10.09
N GLY A 87 -14.39 -3.06 -11.19
CA GLY A 87 -13.96 -1.72 -11.54
C GLY A 87 -13.58 -1.58 -13.01
N LYS A 88 -12.79 -0.55 -13.33
CA LYS A 88 -12.38 -0.26 -14.70
C LYS A 88 -10.97 -0.77 -15.01
N GLY A 89 -10.73 -1.03 -16.29
CA GLY A 89 -9.41 -1.36 -16.81
C GLY A 89 -8.93 -2.78 -16.52
N THR A 90 -7.62 -2.93 -16.49
CA THR A 90 -6.94 -4.19 -16.18
C THR A 90 -6.01 -4.02 -14.99
N VAL A 91 -5.93 -5.05 -14.17
CA VAL A 91 -5.14 -5.10 -12.94
C VAL A 91 -4.23 -6.32 -12.93
N HIS A 92 -3.31 -6.35 -11.98
CA HIS A 92 -2.43 -7.48 -11.75
C HIS A 92 -3.21 -8.70 -11.26
N ALA A 93 -3.11 -9.84 -11.96
CA ALA A 93 -3.89 -11.04 -11.64
C ALA A 93 -3.63 -11.57 -10.22
N GLY A 94 -2.37 -11.61 -9.78
CA GLY A 94 -2.02 -12.06 -8.44
C GLY A 94 -2.67 -11.19 -7.35
N VAL A 95 -2.65 -9.86 -7.52
CA VAL A 95 -3.30 -8.95 -6.56
C VAL A 95 -4.81 -9.20 -6.48
N LEU A 96 -5.44 -9.45 -7.64
CA LEU A 96 -6.86 -9.80 -7.70
C LEU A 96 -7.16 -11.11 -6.96
N LEU A 97 -6.33 -12.14 -7.18
CA LEU A 97 -6.50 -13.45 -6.54
C LEU A 97 -6.37 -13.34 -5.02
N TYR A 98 -5.40 -12.56 -4.53
CA TYR A 98 -5.23 -12.35 -3.10
C TYR A 98 -6.35 -11.53 -2.47
N LEU A 99 -6.82 -10.45 -3.10
CA LEU A 99 -7.86 -9.61 -2.50
C LEU A 99 -9.24 -10.29 -2.47
N ARG A 100 -9.54 -11.15 -3.42
CA ARG A 100 -10.87 -11.75 -3.60
C ARG A 100 -11.42 -12.46 -2.36
N PRO A 101 -10.67 -13.34 -1.66
CA PRO A 101 -11.14 -13.97 -0.42
C PRO A 101 -11.47 -12.95 0.67
N ALA A 102 -10.59 -11.97 0.88
CA ALA A 102 -10.73 -10.97 1.94
C ALA A 102 -11.80 -9.90 1.65
N TRP A 103 -12.28 -9.79 0.41
CA TRP A 103 -13.19 -8.71 0.03
C TRP A 103 -14.50 -8.72 0.80
N ARG A 104 -15.13 -9.89 0.96
CA ARG A 104 -16.39 -10.02 1.69
C ARG A 104 -16.20 -9.66 3.15
N THR A 105 -15.17 -10.17 3.78
CA THR A 105 -14.81 -9.87 5.17
C THR A 105 -14.63 -8.36 5.40
N LEU A 106 -13.94 -7.67 4.48
CA LEU A 106 -13.80 -6.20 4.55
C LEU A 106 -15.17 -5.50 4.45
N VAL A 107 -16.01 -5.89 3.51
CA VAL A 107 -17.35 -5.29 3.32
C VAL A 107 -18.22 -5.48 4.56
N ASP A 108 -18.24 -6.69 5.11
CA ASP A 108 -19.01 -7.03 6.30
C ASP A 108 -18.52 -6.21 7.51
N ILE A 109 -17.21 -6.08 7.73
CA ILE A 109 -16.62 -5.21 8.78
C ILE A 109 -17.08 -3.76 8.61
N PHE A 110 -17.02 -3.20 7.39
CA PHE A 110 -17.39 -1.82 7.15
C PHE A 110 -18.88 -1.58 7.40
N ALA A 111 -19.74 -2.52 7.06
CA ALA A 111 -21.18 -2.45 7.30
C ALA A 111 -21.50 -2.56 8.80
N ASP A 112 -20.95 -3.57 9.49
CA ASP A 112 -21.22 -3.83 10.91
C ASP A 112 -20.74 -2.68 11.81
N GLU A 113 -19.63 -2.04 11.46
CA GLU A 113 -19.07 -0.91 12.20
C GLU A 113 -19.68 0.43 11.79
N GLY A 114 -20.47 0.50 10.72
CA GLY A 114 -21.05 1.72 10.20
C GLY A 114 -19.99 2.71 9.70
N VAL A 115 -18.99 2.21 8.99
CA VAL A 115 -17.85 3.01 8.50
C VAL A 115 -18.33 4.05 7.49
N VAL A 116 -17.91 5.31 7.66
CA VAL A 116 -18.26 6.43 6.75
C VAL A 116 -17.08 7.01 6.00
N SER A 117 -15.85 6.71 6.42
CA SER A 117 -14.62 7.07 5.72
C SER A 117 -13.53 6.05 5.97
N ILE A 118 -12.63 5.86 4.99
CA ILE A 118 -11.60 4.81 5.04
C ILE A 118 -10.24 5.39 4.65
N GLU A 119 -9.20 5.01 5.40
CA GLU A 119 -7.81 5.18 5.02
C GLU A 119 -7.18 3.78 4.86
N PHE A 120 -6.85 3.42 3.63
CA PHE A 120 -6.08 2.22 3.32
C PHE A 120 -4.59 2.52 3.40
N ALA A 121 -3.81 1.64 4.02
CA ALA A 121 -2.36 1.70 4.02
C ALA A 121 -1.74 0.31 3.76
N GLY A 122 -0.58 0.29 3.11
CA GLY A 122 0.14 -0.95 2.85
C GLY A 122 1.55 -0.73 2.31
N HIS A 123 2.38 -1.74 2.49
CA HIS A 123 3.73 -1.82 1.94
C HIS A 123 3.80 -2.96 0.92
N SER A 124 4.51 -2.75 -0.21
CA SER A 124 4.74 -3.79 -1.22
C SER A 124 3.42 -4.37 -1.80
N LEU A 125 3.21 -5.68 -1.71
CA LEU A 125 1.94 -6.33 -2.09
C LEU A 125 0.75 -5.75 -1.32
N GLY A 126 0.89 -5.46 -0.02
CA GLY A 126 -0.17 -4.83 0.76
C GLY A 126 -0.57 -3.45 0.24
N ALA A 127 0.38 -2.72 -0.34
CA ALA A 127 0.10 -1.45 -1.02
C ALA A 127 -0.73 -1.67 -2.31
N MET A 128 -0.42 -2.70 -3.08
CA MET A 128 -1.21 -3.06 -4.26
C MET A 128 -2.63 -3.51 -3.90
N LEU A 129 -2.76 -4.31 -2.84
CA LEU A 129 -4.06 -4.74 -2.30
C LEU A 129 -4.89 -3.53 -1.84
N SER A 130 -4.28 -2.58 -1.14
CA SER A 130 -4.91 -1.33 -0.68
C SER A 130 -5.45 -0.49 -1.85
N MET A 131 -4.69 -0.38 -2.94
CA MET A 131 -5.12 0.32 -4.15
C MET A 131 -6.31 -0.35 -4.83
N LEU A 132 -6.29 -1.68 -4.96
CA LEU A 132 -7.40 -2.43 -5.58
C LEU A 132 -8.65 -2.39 -4.69
N ALA A 133 -8.49 -2.56 -3.38
CA ALA A 133 -9.58 -2.47 -2.41
C ALA A 133 -10.24 -1.08 -2.43
N ALA A 134 -9.46 -0.01 -2.50
CA ALA A 134 -9.98 1.35 -2.58
C ALA A 134 -10.83 1.58 -3.85
N GLU A 135 -10.43 1.04 -4.99
CA GLU A 135 -11.21 1.14 -6.22
C GLU A 135 -12.51 0.33 -6.12
N TRP A 136 -12.46 -0.85 -5.53
CA TRP A 136 -13.66 -1.66 -5.31
C TRP A 136 -14.64 -0.99 -4.34
N VAL A 137 -14.13 -0.41 -3.24
CA VAL A 137 -14.92 0.40 -2.31
C VAL A 137 -15.53 1.62 -3.00
N LEU A 138 -14.75 2.33 -3.82
CA LEU A 138 -15.24 3.48 -4.58
C LEU A 138 -16.46 3.15 -5.45
N ASN A 139 -16.44 1.97 -6.08
CA ASN A 139 -17.49 1.54 -7.00
C ASN A 139 -18.70 0.91 -6.30
N SER A 140 -18.52 0.31 -5.11
CA SER A 140 -19.58 -0.43 -4.41
C SER A 140 -20.19 0.32 -3.22
N MET A 141 -19.44 1.25 -2.59
CA MET A 141 -19.87 1.94 -1.36
C MET A 141 -20.00 3.45 -1.59
N THR A 142 -21.10 3.85 -2.23
CA THR A 142 -21.34 5.25 -2.64
C THR A 142 -21.57 6.21 -1.47
N TYR A 143 -21.92 5.70 -0.29
CA TYR A 143 -22.19 6.47 0.93
C TYR A 143 -20.90 6.95 1.64
N LEU A 144 -19.75 6.40 1.35
CA LEU A 144 -18.49 6.82 1.97
C LEU A 144 -18.14 8.26 1.57
N THR A 145 -17.73 9.05 2.55
CA THR A 145 -17.42 10.48 2.36
C THR A 145 -15.99 10.70 1.88
N LEU A 146 -15.06 9.83 2.27
CA LEU A 146 -13.65 9.94 1.95
C LEU A 146 -13.01 8.54 1.87
N ILE A 147 -12.16 8.35 0.86
CA ILE A 147 -11.31 7.18 0.69
C ILE A 147 -9.88 7.69 0.50
N GLU A 148 -9.03 7.42 1.47
CA GLU A 148 -7.61 7.75 1.38
C GLU A 148 -6.79 6.46 1.16
N VAL A 149 -5.73 6.55 0.39
CA VAL A 149 -4.81 5.44 0.15
C VAL A 149 -3.39 5.93 0.29
N THR A 150 -2.67 5.37 1.23
CA THR A 150 -1.25 5.64 1.43
C THR A 150 -0.44 4.37 1.21
N THR A 151 0.47 4.40 0.26
CA THR A 151 1.26 3.23 -0.11
C THR A 151 2.75 3.47 0.09
N PHE A 152 3.46 2.45 0.55
CA PHE A 152 4.90 2.47 0.74
C PHE A 152 5.56 1.42 -0.17
N GLY A 153 6.43 1.86 -1.07
CA GLY A 153 7.14 0.95 -1.98
C GLY A 153 6.24 0.17 -2.93
N SER A 154 5.08 0.71 -3.31
CA SER A 154 4.11 0.01 -4.15
C SER A 154 4.58 -0.16 -5.60
N PRO A 155 4.56 -1.36 -6.17
CA PRO A 155 4.52 -1.52 -7.61
C PRO A 155 3.21 -0.96 -8.21
N PRO A 156 3.16 -0.65 -9.51
CA PRO A 156 1.92 -0.29 -10.18
C PRO A 156 0.91 -1.45 -10.18
N VAL A 157 -0.35 -1.15 -9.87
CA VAL A 157 -1.43 -2.16 -9.73
C VAL A 157 -2.21 -2.37 -11.02
N GLY A 158 -2.45 -1.30 -11.78
CA GLY A 158 -3.32 -1.33 -12.93
C GLY A 158 -2.94 -0.34 -14.03
N ASN A 159 -3.67 -0.43 -15.13
CA ASN A 159 -3.45 0.39 -16.31
C ASN A 159 -4.08 1.79 -16.17
N PHE A 160 -3.99 2.57 -17.24
CA PHE A 160 -4.54 3.93 -17.29
C PHE A 160 -6.03 3.99 -16.90
N ALA A 161 -6.85 3.07 -17.41
CA ALA A 161 -8.29 3.07 -17.12
C ALA A 161 -8.60 2.77 -15.65
N PHE A 162 -7.81 1.93 -14.98
CA PHE A 162 -7.87 1.73 -13.53
C PHE A 162 -7.51 3.03 -12.78
N CYS A 163 -6.43 3.70 -13.18
CA CYS A 163 -6.04 4.97 -12.57
C CYS A 163 -7.08 6.08 -12.76
N GLU A 164 -7.69 6.17 -13.94
CA GLU A 164 -8.75 7.14 -14.21
C GLU A 164 -10.03 6.86 -13.39
N SER A 165 -10.36 5.59 -13.14
CA SER A 165 -11.47 5.23 -12.25
C SER A 165 -11.28 5.83 -10.85
N LEU A 166 -10.10 5.67 -10.28
CA LEU A 166 -9.76 6.24 -8.97
C LEU A 166 -9.72 7.77 -8.97
N ARG A 167 -9.15 8.39 -10.00
CA ARG A 167 -9.04 9.86 -10.11
C ARG A 167 -10.39 10.55 -10.34
N ALA A 168 -11.30 9.91 -11.04
CA ALA A 168 -12.63 10.45 -11.28
C ALA A 168 -13.46 10.53 -9.98
N GLY A 169 -13.08 9.78 -8.96
CA GLY A 169 -13.70 9.83 -7.64
C GLY A 169 -13.24 11.07 -6.86
N SER A 170 -14.04 12.13 -6.81
CA SER A 170 -13.73 13.36 -6.08
C SER A 170 -13.44 13.16 -4.58
N ARG A 171 -13.85 12.01 -4.04
CA ARG A 171 -13.65 11.59 -2.63
C ARG A 171 -12.43 10.71 -2.41
N VAL A 172 -11.60 10.47 -3.45
CA VAL A 172 -10.42 9.60 -3.36
C VAL A 172 -9.15 10.44 -3.33
N LYS A 173 -8.30 10.18 -2.33
CA LYS A 173 -6.94 10.75 -2.24
C LYS A 173 -5.94 9.62 -2.21
N ILE A 174 -4.92 9.69 -3.06
CA ILE A 174 -3.90 8.65 -3.18
C ILE A 174 -2.52 9.26 -3.01
N THR A 175 -1.73 8.71 -2.10
CA THR A 175 -0.35 9.08 -1.84
C THR A 175 0.55 7.85 -1.95
N HIS A 176 1.56 7.92 -2.81
CA HIS A 176 2.58 6.90 -2.96
C HIS A 176 3.89 7.41 -2.37
N VAL A 177 4.40 6.76 -1.34
CA VAL A 177 5.73 7.05 -0.80
C VAL A 177 6.74 6.12 -1.46
N VAL A 178 7.73 6.71 -2.13
CA VAL A 178 8.76 6.00 -2.90
C VAL A 178 10.14 6.43 -2.42
N ASN A 179 10.89 5.49 -1.87
CA ASN A 179 12.31 5.67 -1.61
C ASN A 179 13.09 5.50 -2.93
N SER A 180 13.96 6.43 -3.25
CA SER A 180 14.73 6.43 -4.50
C SER A 180 15.57 5.19 -4.72
N MET A 181 16.01 4.54 -3.64
CA MET A 181 16.84 3.34 -3.68
C MET A 181 16.02 2.05 -3.81
N ASP A 182 14.71 2.13 -3.58
CA ASP A 182 13.79 1.02 -3.76
C ASP A 182 13.50 0.78 -5.23
N ARG A 183 13.81 -0.41 -5.73
CA ARG A 183 13.54 -0.81 -7.12
C ARG A 183 12.13 -1.30 -7.36
N VAL A 184 11.45 -1.76 -6.32
CA VAL A 184 10.15 -2.42 -6.46
C VAL A 184 9.08 -1.50 -7.08
N PRO A 185 8.96 -0.22 -6.72
CA PRO A 185 8.02 0.69 -7.38
C PRO A 185 8.32 0.94 -8.87
N ARG A 186 9.53 0.58 -9.32
CA ARG A 186 9.99 0.74 -10.71
C ARG A 186 9.99 -0.57 -11.50
N LEU A 187 9.55 -1.67 -10.89
CA LEU A 187 9.45 -2.96 -11.57
C LEU A 187 8.36 -2.89 -12.63
N VAL A 188 8.79 -2.56 -13.84
CA VAL A 188 7.94 -2.57 -15.03
C VAL A 188 8.38 -3.73 -15.90
N THR A 189 7.57 -4.77 -15.96
CA THR A 189 7.76 -5.83 -16.95
C THR A 189 7.15 -5.42 -18.28
N PRO A 190 7.59 -5.98 -19.43
CA PRO A 190 6.99 -5.68 -20.73
C PRO A 190 5.47 -5.88 -20.77
N ARG A 191 4.94 -6.81 -19.97
CA ARG A 191 3.51 -7.08 -19.85
C ARG A 191 2.76 -6.04 -19.03
N LEU A 192 3.45 -5.30 -18.17
CA LEU A 192 2.92 -4.25 -17.30
C LEU A 192 3.33 -2.84 -17.75
N MET A 193 3.91 -2.67 -18.94
CA MET A 193 4.38 -1.36 -19.45
C MET A 193 3.30 -0.26 -19.43
N LEU A 194 2.03 -0.64 -19.48
CA LEU A 194 0.90 0.29 -19.40
C LEU A 194 0.42 0.56 -17.97
N PHE A 195 1.04 -0.08 -16.97
CA PHE A 195 0.69 0.12 -15.57
C PHE A 195 1.50 1.30 -15.02
N LYS A 196 0.87 2.08 -14.16
CA LYS A 196 1.48 3.25 -13.53
C LYS A 196 0.93 3.50 -12.13
N LEU A 197 1.64 4.30 -11.37
CA LEU A 197 1.14 4.83 -10.11
C LEU A 197 0.10 5.91 -10.39
N CYS A 198 -0.99 5.88 -9.64
CA CYS A 198 -2.08 6.85 -9.71
C CYS A 198 -2.03 7.75 -8.47
N GLY A 199 -2.20 9.06 -8.63
CA GLY A 199 -2.19 9.98 -7.48
C GLY A 199 -0.86 10.69 -7.28
N THR A 200 -0.63 11.19 -6.08
CA THR A 200 0.56 11.95 -5.68
C THR A 200 1.70 11.01 -5.30
N VAL A 201 2.89 11.27 -5.81
CA VAL A 201 4.11 10.52 -5.46
C VAL A 201 4.99 11.39 -4.57
N ILE A 202 5.17 11.00 -3.34
CA ILE A 202 6.16 11.55 -2.40
C ILE A 202 7.45 10.75 -2.60
N TYR A 203 8.42 11.37 -3.22
CA TYR A 203 9.70 10.74 -3.54
C TYR A 203 10.76 11.20 -2.56
N ILE A 204 11.40 10.25 -1.89
CA ILE A 204 12.49 10.49 -0.96
C ILE A 204 13.79 10.15 -1.69
N ASP A 205 14.60 11.15 -1.99
CA ASP A 205 15.86 10.97 -2.71
C ASP A 205 16.98 10.38 -1.83
N ARG A 206 18.13 10.14 -2.42
CA ARG A 206 19.33 9.60 -1.74
C ARG A 206 19.81 10.45 -0.56
N ASN A 207 19.51 11.75 -0.56
CA ASN A 207 19.86 12.70 0.51
C ASN A 207 18.73 12.89 1.53
N LYS A 208 17.69 12.04 1.47
CA LYS A 208 16.45 12.14 2.26
C LYS A 208 15.66 13.43 1.99
N THR A 209 15.86 14.07 0.84
CA THR A 209 15.07 15.22 0.42
C THR A 209 13.76 14.74 -0.20
N ILE A 210 12.68 15.40 0.16
CA ILE A 210 11.33 15.08 -0.34
C ILE A 210 11.04 15.89 -1.59
N THR A 211 10.58 15.21 -2.62
CA THR A 211 10.09 15.84 -3.85
C THR A 211 8.74 15.24 -4.23
N GLU A 212 7.75 16.09 -4.41
CA GLU A 212 6.43 15.65 -4.87
C GLU A 212 6.40 15.54 -6.40
N ASN A 213 5.89 14.43 -6.91
CA ASN A 213 5.73 14.16 -8.34
C ASN A 213 6.97 14.45 -9.19
N PRO A 214 8.19 14.01 -8.81
CA PRO A 214 9.40 14.32 -9.55
C PRO A 214 9.35 13.77 -10.98
N SER A 215 9.97 14.52 -11.91
CA SER A 215 10.10 14.09 -13.30
C SER A 215 10.90 12.80 -13.43
N TRP A 216 10.74 12.09 -14.55
CA TRP A 216 11.53 10.91 -14.85
C TRP A 216 13.03 11.20 -14.88
N TRP A 217 13.42 12.34 -15.44
CA TRP A 217 14.81 12.79 -15.49
C TRP A 217 15.40 13.01 -14.09
N PHE A 218 14.64 13.59 -13.18
CA PHE A 218 15.07 13.75 -11.78
C PHE A 218 15.37 12.39 -11.12
N LYS A 219 14.45 11.44 -11.26
CA LYS A 219 14.59 10.07 -10.71
C LYS A 219 15.79 9.34 -11.32
N LEU A 220 16.02 9.49 -12.61
CA LEU A 220 17.17 8.89 -13.30
C LEU A 220 18.49 9.50 -12.80
N LYS A 221 18.57 10.83 -12.72
CA LYS A 221 19.74 11.54 -12.24
C LYS A 221 20.08 11.13 -10.80
N ASP A 222 19.10 11.12 -9.91
CA ASP A 222 19.27 10.71 -8.51
C ASP A 222 19.83 9.29 -8.40
N TRP A 223 19.29 8.33 -9.17
CA TRP A 223 19.78 6.96 -9.22
C TRP A 223 21.21 6.85 -9.76
N VAL A 224 21.54 7.55 -10.86
CA VAL A 224 22.89 7.56 -11.44
C VAL A 224 23.91 8.09 -10.45
N LEU A 225 23.60 9.19 -9.79
CA LEU A 225 24.49 9.77 -8.78
C LEU A 225 24.69 8.83 -7.59
N TRP A 226 23.64 8.17 -7.12
CA TRP A 226 23.76 7.16 -6.07
C TRP A 226 24.68 5.99 -6.48
N CYS A 227 24.50 5.46 -7.71
CA CYS A 227 25.36 4.39 -8.26
C CYS A 227 26.83 4.81 -8.31
N TRP A 228 27.07 6.06 -8.71
CA TRP A 228 28.41 6.62 -8.78
C TRP A 228 29.07 6.70 -7.40
N GLU A 229 28.37 7.27 -6.41
CA GLU A 229 28.86 7.45 -5.05
C GLU A 229 29.14 6.11 -4.34
N ASN A 230 28.26 5.13 -4.55
CA ASN A 230 28.35 3.84 -3.88
C ASN A 230 29.13 2.77 -4.68
N LYS A 231 29.66 3.11 -5.85
CA LYS A 231 30.38 2.18 -6.76
C LYS A 231 29.62 0.86 -6.98
N SER A 232 28.28 0.93 -6.99
CA SER A 232 27.41 -0.24 -7.05
C SER A 232 26.24 0.03 -7.99
N LEU A 233 25.97 -0.92 -8.88
CA LEU A 233 24.75 -0.96 -9.69
C LEU A 233 23.60 -1.66 -8.96
N SER A 234 23.88 -2.31 -7.84
CA SER A 234 22.92 -3.07 -7.07
C SER A 234 22.23 -2.20 -6.00
N THR A 235 21.34 -1.33 -6.42
CA THR A 235 20.28 -0.87 -5.52
C THR A 235 19.42 -2.09 -5.23
N GLY A 236 19.60 -2.65 -4.04
CA GLY A 236 19.05 -3.97 -3.77
C GLY A 236 17.62 -3.92 -3.28
N LEU A 237 16.99 -5.09 -3.29
CA LEU A 237 15.75 -5.35 -2.57
C LEU A 237 15.83 -5.00 -1.08
N SER A 238 17.06 -4.87 -0.53
CA SER A 238 17.31 -4.40 0.84
C SER A 238 16.77 -3.00 1.15
N PHE A 239 16.55 -2.17 0.13
CA PHE A 239 15.89 -0.87 0.30
C PHE A 239 14.38 -0.95 0.24
N HIS A 240 13.84 -2.08 -0.22
CA HIS A 240 12.42 -2.40 -0.17
C HIS A 240 12.05 -3.01 1.18
N ASN A 241 12.35 -2.29 2.25
CA ASN A 241 12.13 -2.75 3.61
C ASN A 241 11.17 -1.80 4.33
N LYS A 242 10.13 -2.37 4.93
CA LYS A 242 9.07 -1.64 5.63
C LYS A 242 9.58 -0.81 6.81
N GLU A 243 10.57 -1.34 7.53
CA GLU A 243 11.20 -0.64 8.66
C GLU A 243 12.01 0.57 8.18
N LYS A 244 12.65 0.48 7.01
CA LYS A 244 13.36 1.64 6.40
C LYS A 244 12.41 2.75 6.02
N TYR A 245 11.24 2.44 5.46
CA TYR A 245 10.21 3.45 5.20
C TYR A 245 9.77 4.12 6.49
N ALA A 246 9.46 3.34 7.52
CA ALA A 246 9.04 3.87 8.81
C ALA A 246 10.12 4.78 9.44
N SER A 247 11.37 4.32 9.51
CA SER A 247 12.48 5.08 10.13
C SER A 247 12.82 6.37 9.38
N ILE A 248 12.84 6.35 8.04
CA ILE A 248 13.12 7.56 7.24
C ILE A 248 12.01 8.60 7.45
N LEU A 249 10.74 8.18 7.41
CA LEU A 249 9.61 9.09 7.58
C LEU A 249 9.51 9.62 9.01
N GLU A 250 9.87 8.82 10.01
CA GLU A 250 9.97 9.26 11.41
C GLU A 250 11.06 10.32 11.58
N GLU A 251 12.24 10.11 11.00
CA GLU A 251 13.33 11.09 11.01
C GLU A 251 12.90 12.42 10.36
N LEU A 252 12.13 12.33 9.26
CA LEU A 252 11.63 13.51 8.55
C LEU A 252 10.38 14.14 9.21
N GLN A 253 9.76 13.51 10.20
CA GLN A 253 8.59 13.97 10.96
C GLN A 253 7.33 14.26 10.09
N ILE A 254 7.14 13.54 8.98
CA ILE A 254 6.04 13.71 8.02
C ILE A 254 5.04 12.56 8.01
#